data_edd0694d8ab07e141be659b6a662d714
#
_entry.id   edd0694d8ab07e141be659b6a662d714
#
_cell.length_a   1.000
_cell.length_b   1.000
_cell.length_c   1.000
_cell.angle_alpha   90.00
_cell.angle_beta   90.00
_cell.angle_gamma   90.00
#
_symmetry.space_group_name_H-M   'P 1'
#
loop_
_entity.id
_entity.type
_entity.pdbx_description
1 polymer ?
#
loop_
_entity_poly.entity_id
_entity_poly.type
_entity_poly.pdbx_seq_one_letter_code
_entity_poly.pdbx_strand_id
1 'polypeptide(L)'
;IDRPITSMRALHYPAVPNQAPSALRAGAHTDYGTLTILRTDEVAGLQIHTRDGWWDVPPDPDTFVVNLGDTIAQWTNDRWRSTLHRVVPGAEPRQSMAFFHMANWDATIECLPTCRADGEAPRHQPVQAGPWLMQKFQSTVDSGDR
;
A
#
# COMPACT_ATOMS: atom_id res chain seq x y z
N ILE A 1 1.62 -5.68 18.74
CA ILE A 1 2.65 -4.92 17.99
C ILE A 1 3.23 -3.91 18.96
N ASP A 2 4.43 -4.17 19.47
CA ASP A 2 5.15 -3.37 20.48
C ASP A 2 6.51 -2.86 19.96
N ARG A 3 7.05 -3.50 18.92
CA ARG A 3 8.31 -3.13 18.24
C ARG A 3 8.16 -3.23 16.71
N PRO A 4 7.25 -2.44 16.11
CA PRO A 4 6.94 -2.55 14.70
C PRO A 4 8.11 -2.09 13.83
N ILE A 5 8.30 -2.74 12.69
CA ILE A 5 9.24 -2.31 11.65
C ILE A 5 8.60 -1.24 10.76
N THR A 6 8.25 -0.14 11.37
CA THR A 6 7.55 0.97 10.71
C THR A 6 8.52 1.87 9.95
N SER A 7 8.09 2.41 8.83
CA SER A 7 8.89 3.37 8.06
C SER A 7 8.06 4.57 7.61
N MET A 8 8.73 5.69 7.41
CA MET A 8 8.13 6.89 6.84
C MET A 8 8.94 7.32 5.60
N ARG A 9 8.25 7.71 4.54
CA ARG A 9 8.86 8.20 3.30
C ARG A 9 8.29 9.56 2.93
N ALA A 10 9.17 10.50 2.61
CA ALA A 10 8.82 11.70 1.88
C ALA A 10 9.10 11.46 0.40
N LEU A 11 8.09 11.70 -0.44
CA LEU A 11 8.15 11.45 -1.87
C LEU A 11 7.99 12.78 -2.60
N HIS A 12 8.89 13.04 -3.53
CA HIS A 12 8.81 14.16 -4.45
C HIS A 12 8.70 13.63 -5.89
N TYR A 13 7.63 13.99 -6.54
CA TYR A 13 7.37 13.69 -7.95
C TYR A 13 7.58 14.96 -8.76
N PRO A 14 8.66 15.08 -9.55
CA PRO A 14 8.91 16.28 -10.34
C PRO A 14 7.81 16.50 -11.39
N ALA A 15 7.66 17.74 -11.81
CA ALA A 15 6.83 18.07 -12.97
C ALA A 15 7.40 17.40 -14.22
N VAL A 16 6.55 16.74 -14.97
CA VAL A 16 6.93 16.13 -16.25
C VAL A 16 5.91 16.56 -17.31
N PRO A 17 6.11 17.76 -17.87
CA PRO A 17 5.26 18.24 -18.95
C PRO A 17 5.40 17.32 -20.18
N ASN A 18 4.30 17.01 -20.83
CA ASN A 18 4.23 16.17 -22.04
C ASN A 18 4.59 14.70 -21.86
N GLN A 19 4.48 14.15 -20.64
CA GLN A 19 4.67 12.73 -20.42
C GLN A 19 3.51 11.91 -21.01
N ALA A 20 3.85 10.77 -21.61
CA ALA A 20 2.83 9.84 -22.08
C ALA A 20 1.91 9.41 -20.91
N PRO A 21 0.60 9.27 -21.12
CA PRO A 21 -0.33 8.85 -20.06
C PRO A 21 0.01 7.49 -19.40
N SER A 22 0.81 6.67 -20.07
CA SER A 22 1.29 5.38 -19.58
C SER A 22 2.48 5.47 -18.62
N ALA A 23 3.16 6.60 -18.52
CA ALA A 23 4.32 6.77 -17.67
C ALA A 23 3.88 7.14 -16.24
N LEU A 24 3.53 6.16 -15.43
CA LEU A 24 3.11 6.37 -14.06
C LEU A 24 4.27 6.92 -13.19
N ARG A 25 3.94 7.82 -12.26
CA ARG A 25 4.87 8.30 -11.21
C ARG A 25 5.11 7.23 -10.15
N ALA A 26 4.10 6.40 -9.91
CA ALA A 26 4.22 5.15 -9.16
C ALA A 26 3.29 4.12 -9.82
N GLY A 27 3.81 2.94 -10.15
CA GLY A 27 3.08 1.83 -10.73
C GLY A 27 1.94 1.34 -9.83
N ALA A 28 1.02 0.57 -10.39
CA ALA A 28 -0.08 -0.01 -9.62
C ALA A 28 0.47 -1.06 -8.64
N HIS A 29 0.22 -0.87 -7.34
CA HIS A 29 0.71 -1.76 -6.28
C HIS A 29 -0.22 -1.77 -5.07
N THR A 30 0.00 -2.71 -4.18
CA THR A 30 -0.55 -2.74 -2.82
C THR A 30 0.57 -2.50 -1.81
N ASP A 31 0.24 -1.94 -0.64
CA ASP A 31 1.19 -1.81 0.46
C ASP A 31 1.33 -3.13 1.21
N TYR A 32 2.54 -3.43 1.69
CA TYR A 32 2.83 -4.71 2.33
C TYR A 32 2.43 -4.78 3.81
N GLY A 33 2.34 -3.61 4.47
CA GLY A 33 2.10 -3.51 5.91
C GLY A 33 0.66 -3.77 6.34
N THR A 34 0.34 -3.29 7.53
CA THR A 34 -1.01 -3.34 8.07
C THR A 34 -1.86 -2.20 7.51
N LEU A 35 -1.36 -0.98 7.64
CA LEU A 35 -1.99 0.22 7.07
C LEU A 35 -0.94 1.24 6.67
N THR A 36 -1.32 2.10 5.75
CA THR A 36 -0.56 3.28 5.35
C THR A 36 -1.36 4.54 5.68
N ILE A 37 -0.71 5.52 6.29
CA ILE A 37 -1.27 6.85 6.50
C ILE A 37 -0.52 7.79 5.57
N LEU A 38 -1.24 8.39 4.63
CA LEU A 38 -0.68 9.25 3.59
C LEU A 38 -1.20 10.67 3.75
N ARG A 39 -0.29 11.63 3.76
CA ARG A 39 -0.57 13.04 3.56
C ARG A 39 -0.07 13.47 2.19
N THR A 40 -0.87 14.22 1.45
CA THR A 40 -0.49 14.79 0.15
C THR A 40 -0.49 16.30 0.22
N ASP A 41 0.16 16.94 -0.75
CA ASP A 41 -0.08 18.34 -1.09
C ASP A 41 -1.42 18.50 -1.85
N GLU A 42 -1.65 19.68 -2.40
CA GLU A 42 -2.87 20.03 -3.15
C GLU A 42 -2.89 19.48 -4.58
N VAL A 43 -1.82 18.80 -5.02
CA VAL A 43 -1.69 18.31 -6.40
C VAL A 43 -2.27 16.91 -6.52
N ALA A 44 -3.24 16.75 -7.43
CA ALA A 44 -3.88 15.48 -7.74
C ALA A 44 -2.91 14.45 -8.34
N GLY A 45 -3.31 13.19 -8.39
CA GLY A 45 -2.57 12.12 -9.04
C GLY A 45 -2.66 10.75 -8.37
N LEU A 46 -3.11 10.68 -7.11
CA LEU A 46 -3.39 9.40 -6.47
C LEU A 46 -4.68 8.80 -7.03
N GLN A 47 -4.61 7.54 -7.45
CA GLN A 47 -5.77 6.75 -7.86
C GLN A 47 -5.85 5.45 -7.08
N ILE A 48 -7.06 5.03 -6.76
CA ILE A 48 -7.37 3.72 -6.18
C ILE A 48 -8.15 2.88 -7.17
N HIS A 49 -7.96 1.57 -7.13
CA HIS A 49 -8.72 0.63 -7.96
C HIS A 49 -9.92 0.10 -7.18
N THR A 50 -11.10 0.30 -7.76
CA THR A 50 -12.38 -0.17 -7.23
C THR A 50 -12.98 -1.22 -8.17
N ARG A 51 -14.19 -1.71 -7.88
CA ARG A 51 -14.93 -2.60 -8.79
C ARG A 51 -15.26 -1.94 -10.13
N ASP A 52 -15.42 -0.62 -10.12
CA ASP A 52 -15.81 0.18 -11.29
C ASP A 52 -14.60 0.76 -12.03
N GLY A 53 -13.39 0.38 -11.63
CA GLY A 53 -12.13 0.82 -12.24
C GLY A 53 -11.32 1.77 -11.36
N TRP A 54 -10.48 2.57 -11.99
CA TRP A 54 -9.62 3.54 -11.30
C TRP A 54 -10.37 4.80 -10.95
N TRP A 55 -10.26 5.22 -9.69
CA TRP A 55 -10.86 6.43 -9.15
C TRP A 55 -9.81 7.39 -8.62
N ASP A 56 -9.96 8.67 -8.95
CA ASP A 56 -9.12 9.72 -8.42
C ASP A 56 -9.46 9.96 -6.94
N VAL A 57 -8.41 10.01 -6.10
CA VAL A 57 -8.53 10.47 -4.73
C VAL A 57 -8.29 11.97 -4.74
N PRO A 58 -9.30 12.78 -4.39
CA PRO A 58 -9.14 14.23 -4.34
C PRO A 58 -8.01 14.60 -3.36
N PRO A 59 -7.09 15.48 -3.75
CA PRO A 59 -6.08 15.96 -2.84
C PRO A 59 -6.71 16.89 -1.79
N ASP A 60 -6.37 16.66 -0.54
CA ASP A 60 -6.78 17.52 0.58
C ASP A 60 -5.62 17.52 1.60
N PRO A 61 -4.85 18.63 1.70
CA PRO A 61 -3.70 18.71 2.58
C PRO A 61 -4.07 18.74 4.07
N ASP A 62 -5.34 18.97 4.42
CA ASP A 62 -5.82 19.00 5.79
C ASP A 62 -6.32 17.63 6.28
N THR A 63 -6.29 16.62 5.41
CA THR A 63 -6.73 15.26 5.73
C THR A 63 -5.62 14.23 5.51
N PHE A 64 -5.85 13.03 6.06
CA PHE A 64 -5.05 11.85 5.78
C PHE A 64 -5.85 10.86 4.94
N VAL A 65 -5.22 10.31 3.92
CA VAL A 65 -5.71 9.11 3.24
C VAL A 65 -5.17 7.90 3.97
N VAL A 66 -6.05 6.99 4.39
CA VAL A 66 -5.65 5.74 5.07
C VAL A 66 -6.07 4.56 4.22
N ASN A 67 -5.12 3.70 3.88
CA ASN A 67 -5.38 2.47 3.16
C ASN A 67 -4.84 1.24 3.90
N LEU A 68 -5.48 0.11 3.66
CA LEU A 68 -5.09 -1.19 4.21
C LEU A 68 -4.04 -1.85 3.32
N GLY A 69 -3.11 -2.56 3.97
CA GLY A 69 -2.07 -3.31 3.30
C GLY A 69 -2.25 -4.84 3.39
N ASP A 70 -1.31 -5.56 2.79
CA ASP A 70 -1.39 -7.01 2.61
C ASP A 70 -1.39 -7.80 3.94
N THR A 71 -0.73 -7.28 4.99
CA THR A 71 -0.74 -7.92 6.32
C THR A 71 -2.15 -7.98 6.90
N ILE A 72 -2.93 -6.89 6.80
CA ILE A 72 -4.33 -6.87 7.27
C ILE A 72 -5.19 -7.82 6.42
N ALA A 73 -4.96 -7.89 5.13
CA ALA A 73 -5.68 -8.83 4.26
C ALA A 73 -5.44 -10.28 4.71
N GLN A 74 -4.20 -10.67 4.99
CA GLN A 74 -3.88 -12.00 5.53
C GLN A 74 -4.52 -12.27 6.89
N TRP A 75 -4.40 -11.33 7.85
CA TRP A 75 -5.00 -11.48 9.19
C TRP A 75 -6.50 -11.67 9.15
N THR A 76 -7.17 -10.98 8.21
CA THR A 76 -8.63 -11.00 8.10
C THR A 76 -9.15 -12.01 7.08
N ASN A 77 -8.34 -12.94 6.59
CA ASN A 77 -8.71 -13.93 5.58
C ASN A 77 -9.32 -13.27 4.32
N ASP A 78 -8.74 -12.15 3.87
CA ASP A 78 -9.20 -11.29 2.78
C ASP A 78 -10.59 -10.65 2.97
N ARG A 79 -11.12 -10.61 4.20
CA ARG A 79 -12.34 -9.85 4.50
C ARG A 79 -12.08 -8.34 4.34
N TRP A 80 -10.92 -7.88 4.77
CA TRP A 80 -10.39 -6.54 4.49
C TRP A 80 -9.29 -6.65 3.45
N ARG A 81 -9.53 -6.07 2.30
CA ARG A 81 -8.62 -6.21 1.17
C ARG A 81 -7.58 -5.11 1.16
N SER A 82 -6.39 -5.49 0.75
CA SER A 82 -5.35 -4.52 0.39
C SER A 82 -5.80 -3.66 -0.77
N THR A 83 -5.56 -2.36 -0.69
CA THR A 83 -6.03 -1.39 -1.67
C THR A 83 -5.02 -1.23 -2.80
N LEU A 84 -5.36 -1.68 -3.99
CA LEU A 84 -4.55 -1.43 -5.19
C LEU A 84 -4.63 0.05 -5.54
N HIS A 85 -3.47 0.70 -5.66
CA HIS A 85 -3.38 2.13 -5.95
C HIS A 85 -2.18 2.47 -6.84
N ARG A 86 -2.19 3.67 -7.41
CA ARG A 86 -1.12 4.17 -8.30
C ARG A 86 -1.04 5.70 -8.23
N VAL A 87 0.06 6.25 -8.75
CA VAL A 87 0.19 7.71 -8.95
C VAL A 87 0.37 7.99 -10.43
N VAL A 88 -0.57 8.74 -10.99
CA VAL A 88 -0.55 9.11 -12.41
C VAL A 88 0.36 10.31 -12.67
N PRO A 89 0.82 10.50 -13.92
CA PRO A 89 1.61 11.67 -14.30
C PRO A 89 0.81 12.97 -14.14
N GLY A 90 1.51 14.08 -14.01
CA GLY A 90 0.91 15.42 -13.93
C GLY A 90 1.90 16.49 -14.31
N ALA A 91 1.38 17.63 -14.78
CA ALA A 91 2.19 18.77 -15.23
C ALA A 91 2.86 19.52 -14.08
N GLU A 92 2.37 19.37 -12.87
CA GLU A 92 2.88 20.05 -11.68
C GLU A 92 3.70 19.10 -10.80
N PRO A 93 4.71 19.62 -10.08
CA PRO A 93 5.40 18.82 -9.08
C PRO A 93 4.43 18.45 -7.95
N ARG A 94 4.56 17.24 -7.42
CA ARG A 94 3.71 16.72 -6.34
C ARG A 94 4.57 16.22 -5.21
N GLN A 95 4.12 16.42 -3.98
CA GLN A 95 4.75 15.89 -2.79
C GLN A 95 3.77 15.06 -1.97
N SER A 96 4.29 14.03 -1.33
CA SER A 96 3.51 13.26 -0.36
C SER A 96 4.41 12.70 0.74
N MET A 97 3.80 12.41 1.88
CA MET A 97 4.45 11.80 3.02
C MET A 97 3.64 10.56 3.42
N ALA A 98 4.26 9.41 3.37
CA ALA A 98 3.64 8.13 3.67
C ALA A 98 4.25 7.50 4.93
N PHE A 99 3.41 7.17 5.89
CA PHE A 99 3.76 6.40 7.07
C PHE A 99 3.24 4.97 6.89
N PHE A 100 4.16 4.01 6.79
CA PHE A 100 3.86 2.60 6.61
C PHE A 100 3.93 1.88 7.96
N HIS A 101 2.79 1.53 8.50
CA HIS A 101 2.73 0.75 9.73
C HIS A 101 2.84 -0.74 9.42
N MET A 102 3.73 -1.42 10.15
CA MET A 102 4.07 -2.81 9.94
C MET A 102 3.95 -3.61 11.24
N ALA A 103 3.95 -4.93 11.14
CA ALA A 103 4.07 -5.81 12.31
C ALA A 103 5.51 -5.78 12.87
N ASN A 104 5.74 -6.41 14.02
CA ASN A 104 7.09 -6.69 14.51
C ASN A 104 7.82 -7.61 13.52
N TRP A 105 9.13 -7.54 13.49
CA TRP A 105 9.95 -8.37 12.59
C TRP A 105 9.71 -9.87 12.76
N ASP A 106 9.60 -10.30 14.01
CA ASP A 106 9.43 -11.68 14.44
C ASP A 106 7.95 -12.10 14.63
N ALA A 107 7.01 -11.23 14.29
CA ALA A 107 5.59 -11.56 14.38
C ALA A 107 5.19 -12.59 13.33
N THR A 108 4.36 -13.56 13.73
CA THR A 108 3.69 -14.45 12.80
C THR A 108 2.46 -13.75 12.23
N ILE A 109 2.40 -13.67 10.91
CA ILE A 109 1.22 -13.22 10.17
C ILE A 109 0.43 -14.47 9.80
N GLU A 110 -0.70 -14.66 10.47
CA GLU A 110 -1.63 -15.77 10.22
C GLU A 110 -3.07 -15.30 10.35
N CYS A 111 -3.99 -16.02 9.73
CA CYS A 111 -5.39 -15.68 9.78
C CYS A 111 -5.91 -15.72 11.23
N LEU A 112 -6.51 -14.61 11.70
CA LEU A 112 -7.11 -14.52 13.02
C LEU A 112 -8.31 -15.49 13.12
N PRO A 113 -8.43 -16.24 14.23
CA PRO A 113 -9.56 -17.19 14.41
C PRO A 113 -10.93 -16.52 14.26
N THR A 114 -11.06 -15.27 14.71
CA THR A 114 -12.30 -14.47 14.62
C THR A 114 -12.64 -14.03 13.20
N CYS A 115 -11.70 -14.17 12.26
CA CYS A 115 -11.88 -13.82 10.86
C CYS A 115 -12.18 -15.02 9.96
N ARG A 116 -12.50 -16.17 10.54
CA ARG A 116 -12.94 -17.39 9.84
C ARG A 116 -14.33 -17.79 10.25
N ALA A 117 -15.09 -18.32 9.31
CA ALA A 117 -16.32 -19.04 9.65
C ALA A 117 -15.97 -20.43 10.21
N ASP A 118 -16.91 -21.06 10.91
CA ASP A 118 -16.73 -22.41 11.42
C ASP A 118 -16.42 -23.37 10.25
N GLY A 119 -15.30 -24.09 10.37
CA GLY A 119 -14.83 -25.02 9.33
C GLY A 119 -14.14 -24.36 8.12
N GLU A 120 -14.05 -23.03 8.06
CA GLU A 120 -13.32 -22.34 7.00
C GLU A 120 -11.79 -22.46 7.21
N ALA A 121 -11.08 -22.93 6.18
CA ALA A 121 -9.61 -22.95 6.18
C ALA A 121 -9.03 -21.54 5.95
N PRO A 122 -7.85 -21.25 6.51
CA PRO A 122 -7.11 -20.04 6.14
C PRO A 122 -6.78 -20.05 4.64
N ARG A 123 -6.92 -18.89 3.99
CA ARG A 123 -6.56 -18.72 2.57
C ARG A 123 -5.06 -18.58 2.35
N HIS A 124 -4.36 -18.11 3.38
CA HIS A 124 -2.93 -17.86 3.35
C HIS A 124 -2.22 -18.74 4.38
N GLN A 125 -1.04 -19.23 4.01
CA GLN A 125 -0.16 -19.92 4.96
C GLN A 125 0.46 -18.91 5.94
N PRO A 126 0.67 -19.27 7.20
CA PRO A 126 1.37 -18.42 8.15
C PRO A 126 2.78 -18.08 7.66
N VAL A 127 3.18 -16.81 7.83
CA VAL A 127 4.52 -16.31 7.48
C VAL A 127 5.08 -15.45 8.61
N GLN A 128 6.41 -15.34 8.69
CA GLN A 128 7.05 -14.35 9.56
C GLN A 128 7.12 -12.99 8.87
N ALA A 129 6.72 -11.94 9.57
CA ALA A 129 6.57 -10.60 9.02
C ALA A 129 7.85 -10.04 8.37
N GLY A 130 8.99 -10.13 9.05
CA GLY A 130 10.26 -9.61 8.53
C GLY A 130 10.74 -10.30 7.26
N PRO A 131 10.93 -11.62 7.25
CA PRO A 131 11.31 -12.37 6.05
C PRO A 131 10.32 -12.20 4.90
N TRP A 132 9.02 -12.21 5.20
CA TRP A 132 7.99 -12.00 4.19
C TRP A 132 8.05 -10.60 3.56
N LEU A 133 8.27 -9.56 4.38
CA LEU A 133 8.46 -8.19 3.91
C LEU A 133 9.68 -8.08 2.98
N MET A 134 10.80 -8.70 3.37
CA MET A 134 12.02 -8.69 2.55
C MET A 134 11.80 -9.39 1.21
N GLN A 135 11.07 -10.50 1.20
CA GLN A 135 10.70 -11.20 -0.04
C GLN A 135 9.85 -10.31 -0.95
N LYS A 136 8.88 -9.59 -0.39
CA LYS A 136 8.06 -8.62 -1.14
C LYS A 136 8.90 -7.51 -1.75
N PHE A 137 9.83 -6.91 -1.01
CA PHE A 137 10.74 -5.91 -1.54
C PHE A 137 11.61 -6.46 -2.69
N GLN A 138 12.14 -7.64 -2.53
CA GLN A 138 12.99 -8.27 -3.54
C GLN A 138 12.21 -8.55 -4.83
N SER A 139 11.01 -9.08 -4.74
CA SER A 139 10.14 -9.32 -5.91
C SER A 139 9.78 -8.03 -6.66
N THR A 140 9.61 -6.91 -5.95
CA THR A 140 9.34 -5.60 -6.57
C THR A 140 10.55 -5.06 -7.33
N VAL A 141 11.77 -5.29 -6.81
CA VAL A 141 13.01 -4.88 -7.50
C VAL A 141 13.24 -5.72 -8.74
N ASP A 142 13.02 -7.04 -8.65
CA ASP A 142 13.24 -7.98 -9.74
C ASP A 142 12.20 -7.83 -10.88
N SER A 143 10.98 -7.39 -10.59
CA SER A 143 9.94 -7.13 -11.59
C SER A 143 10.16 -5.84 -12.40
N GLY A 144 11.12 -5.02 -12.01
CA GLY A 144 11.42 -3.75 -12.71
C GLY A 144 10.39 -2.64 -12.51
N ASP A 145 9.40 -2.84 -11.64
CA ASP A 145 8.42 -1.84 -11.24
C ASP A 145 9.06 -0.83 -10.27
N ARG A 146 9.70 0.17 -10.85
CA ARG A 146 10.22 1.34 -10.12
C ARG A 146 9.39 2.58 -10.42
#